data_e851e3813188c3a50ba6650d4d47d684
#
_entry.id   e851e3813188c3a50ba6650d4d47d684
#
_cell.length_a   1.000
_cell.length_b   1.000
_cell.length_c   1.000
_cell.angle_alpha   90.00
_cell.angle_beta   90.00
_cell.angle_gamma   90.00
#
_symmetry.space_group_name_H-M   'P 1'
#
loop_
_entity.id
_entity.type
_entity.pdbx_description
1 polymer ?
#
loop_
_entity_poly.entity_id
_entity_poly.type
_entity_poly.pdbx_seq_one_letter_code
_entity_poly.pdbx_strand_id
1 'polypeptide(L)'
;SDVQTKTVDATNYQELESCIRQTKPDEIYNLGGQSSVADSYVFPKETFKSIVDVTINCVEAIGRLSDAVKFYNAASSECFGDTGNSLASETTPFQPVSPYGIAKTACYHLTRLYRRNYGIFSCSGILFNHESPLRPKHFATHKIVAAAKAISRGEQKILELGDLDVERDWGWAPDHVDAMYRILQHTKPDDFVIATGQSRSLREVA
;
A
#
# COMPACT_ATOMS: atom_id res chain seq x y z
N SER A 1 21.42 14.01 0.97
CA SER A 1 21.13 13.13 2.13
C SER A 1 21.53 11.72 1.77
N ASP A 2 22.40 11.15 2.58
CA ASP A 2 22.89 9.80 2.33
C ASP A 2 21.81 8.80 2.77
N VAL A 3 21.17 8.18 1.79
CA VAL A 3 20.22 7.09 2.04
C VAL A 3 21.03 5.84 2.38
N GLN A 4 20.87 5.34 3.60
CA GLN A 4 21.45 4.06 3.99
C GLN A 4 20.48 2.93 3.65
N THR A 5 21.00 1.86 3.05
CA THR A 5 20.22 0.66 2.75
C THR A 5 20.67 -0.49 3.64
N LYS A 6 19.70 -1.24 4.16
CA LYS A 6 19.93 -2.44 4.97
C LYS A 6 18.95 -3.53 4.56
N THR A 7 19.44 -4.74 4.35
CA THR A 7 18.58 -5.90 4.08
C THR A 7 18.17 -6.51 5.41
N VAL A 8 16.85 -6.62 5.63
CA VAL A 8 16.24 -7.19 6.85
C VAL A 8 15.04 -8.02 6.42
N ASP A 9 14.90 -9.23 6.94
CA ASP A 9 13.64 -9.97 6.82
C ASP A 9 12.64 -9.41 7.84
N ALA A 10 11.76 -8.50 7.38
CA ALA A 10 10.75 -7.88 8.24
C ALA A 10 9.66 -8.87 8.73
N THR A 11 9.58 -10.09 8.15
CA THR A 11 8.73 -11.17 8.68
C THR A 11 9.36 -11.87 9.88
N ASN A 12 10.67 -11.68 10.10
CA ASN A 12 11.40 -12.14 11.28
C ASN A 12 11.38 -11.02 12.34
N TYR A 13 10.61 -11.23 13.42
CA TYR A 13 10.46 -10.25 14.48
C TYR A 13 11.80 -9.79 15.08
N GLN A 14 12.72 -10.71 15.38
CA GLN A 14 14.00 -10.40 16.03
C GLN A 14 14.90 -9.53 15.13
N GLU A 15 14.92 -9.81 13.83
CA GLU A 15 15.70 -9.01 12.87
C GLU A 15 15.13 -7.61 12.75
N LEU A 16 13.80 -7.48 12.62
CA LEU A 16 13.14 -6.21 12.51
C LEU A 16 13.29 -5.38 13.78
N GLU A 17 13.02 -5.95 14.96
CA GLU A 17 13.18 -5.28 16.25
C GLU A 17 14.61 -4.79 16.45
N SER A 18 15.61 -5.63 16.16
CA SER A 18 17.02 -5.25 16.23
C SER A 18 17.35 -4.08 15.32
N CYS A 19 16.81 -4.10 14.09
CA CYS A 19 16.98 -3.01 13.14
C CYS A 19 16.41 -1.70 13.68
N ILE A 20 15.17 -1.71 14.17
CA ILE A 20 14.50 -0.52 14.73
C ILE A 20 15.28 0.02 15.95
N ARG A 21 15.72 -0.86 16.87
CA ARG A 21 16.52 -0.46 18.03
C ARG A 21 17.87 0.17 17.66
N GLN A 22 18.52 -0.31 16.59
CA GLN A 22 19.79 0.22 16.14
C GLN A 22 19.64 1.55 15.41
N THR A 23 18.60 1.70 14.59
CA THR A 23 18.38 2.91 13.77
C THR A 23 17.70 4.03 14.54
N LYS A 24 16.93 3.71 15.59
CA LYS A 24 16.15 4.65 16.39
C LYS A 24 15.38 5.66 15.54
N PRO A 25 14.52 5.19 14.64
CA PRO A 25 13.82 6.07 13.73
C PRO A 25 12.76 6.91 14.48
N ASP A 26 12.55 8.14 14.04
CA ASP A 26 11.42 8.96 14.46
C ASP A 26 10.11 8.51 13.79
N GLU A 27 10.23 8.00 12.56
CA GLU A 27 9.10 7.60 11.72
C GLU A 27 9.39 6.28 11.00
N ILE A 28 8.39 5.41 10.92
CA ILE A 28 8.43 4.17 10.15
C ILE A 28 7.29 4.17 9.13
N TYR A 29 7.64 4.01 7.85
CA TYR A 29 6.69 3.86 6.74
C TYR A 29 6.68 2.40 6.28
N ASN A 30 5.65 1.64 6.68
CA ASN A 30 5.48 0.27 6.23
C ASN A 30 4.82 0.24 4.85
N LEU A 31 5.64 0.11 3.82
CA LEU A 31 5.23 -0.06 2.42
C LEU A 31 5.52 -1.48 1.93
N GLY A 32 5.94 -2.36 2.84
CA GLY A 32 6.35 -3.74 2.54
C GLY A 32 5.19 -4.67 2.20
N GLY A 33 5.56 -5.81 1.64
CA GLY A 33 4.65 -6.89 1.28
C GLY A 33 4.38 -6.97 -0.23
N GLN A 34 3.89 -8.13 -0.66
CA GLN A 34 3.47 -8.31 -2.05
C GLN A 34 2.24 -7.43 -2.35
N SER A 35 2.15 -6.89 -3.57
CA SER A 35 1.17 -5.87 -3.95
C SER A 35 0.25 -6.27 -5.12
N SER A 36 0.35 -7.51 -5.61
CA SER A 36 -0.45 -8.02 -6.71
C SER A 36 -1.70 -8.73 -6.17
N VAL A 37 -2.88 -8.24 -6.54
CA VAL A 37 -4.15 -8.92 -6.24
C VAL A 37 -4.19 -10.29 -6.90
N ALA A 38 -3.76 -10.39 -8.16
CA ALA A 38 -3.76 -11.66 -8.90
C ALA A 38 -2.88 -12.71 -8.22
N ASP A 39 -1.65 -12.35 -7.81
CA ASP A 39 -0.72 -13.28 -7.16
C ASP A 39 -1.25 -13.72 -5.78
N SER A 40 -2.08 -12.92 -5.13
CA SER A 40 -2.65 -13.28 -3.83
C SER A 40 -3.59 -14.48 -3.90
N TYR A 41 -4.22 -14.74 -5.04
CA TYR A 41 -5.03 -15.95 -5.24
C TYR A 41 -4.17 -17.20 -5.44
N VAL A 42 -2.99 -17.02 -6.04
CA VAL A 42 -2.05 -18.13 -6.28
C VAL A 42 -1.23 -18.46 -5.03
N PHE A 43 -0.80 -17.43 -4.31
CA PHE A 43 0.07 -17.52 -3.14
C PHE A 43 -0.53 -16.84 -1.90
N PRO A 44 -1.69 -17.31 -1.39
CA PRO A 44 -2.37 -16.62 -0.29
C PRO A 44 -1.58 -16.62 1.02
N LYS A 45 -0.87 -17.69 1.36
CA LYS A 45 -0.06 -17.79 2.59
C LYS A 45 1.10 -16.80 2.57
N GLU A 46 1.83 -16.75 1.47
CA GLU A 46 2.96 -15.84 1.26
C GLU A 46 2.49 -14.38 1.26
N THR A 47 1.30 -14.13 0.71
CA THR A 47 0.65 -12.82 0.75
C THR A 47 0.38 -12.38 2.18
N PHE A 48 -0.28 -13.23 2.98
CA PHE A 48 -0.54 -12.95 4.38
C PHE A 48 0.76 -12.75 5.17
N LYS A 49 1.71 -13.66 5.03
CA LYS A 49 3.01 -13.56 5.71
C LYS A 49 3.72 -12.26 5.38
N SER A 50 3.85 -11.90 4.11
CA SER A 50 4.58 -10.69 3.70
C SER A 50 3.88 -9.38 4.08
N ILE A 51 2.57 -9.38 4.31
CA ILE A 51 1.77 -8.19 4.63
C ILE A 51 1.46 -8.13 6.13
N VAL A 52 0.89 -9.20 6.69
CA VAL A 52 0.37 -9.20 8.06
C VAL A 52 1.49 -9.36 9.08
N ASP A 53 2.41 -10.32 8.88
CA ASP A 53 3.52 -10.54 9.82
C ASP A 53 4.41 -9.30 9.89
N VAL A 54 4.69 -8.63 8.76
CA VAL A 54 5.47 -7.39 8.76
C VAL A 54 4.77 -6.29 9.55
N THR A 55 3.46 -6.12 9.35
CA THR A 55 2.71 -5.08 10.07
C THR A 55 2.66 -5.34 11.57
N ILE A 56 2.35 -6.58 11.98
CA ILE A 56 2.26 -6.92 13.41
C ILE A 56 3.63 -6.81 14.08
N ASN A 57 4.70 -7.26 13.40
CA ASN A 57 6.07 -7.13 13.90
C ASN A 57 6.46 -5.66 14.12
N CYS A 58 6.10 -4.76 13.18
CA CYS A 58 6.35 -3.32 13.33
C CYS A 58 5.65 -2.75 14.57
N VAL A 59 4.31 -2.93 14.67
CA VAL A 59 3.55 -2.32 15.76
C VAL A 59 3.89 -2.94 17.12
N GLU A 60 4.24 -4.22 17.16
CA GLU A 60 4.69 -4.90 18.38
C GLU A 60 6.07 -4.41 18.83
N ALA A 61 7.02 -4.28 17.89
CA ALA A 61 8.34 -3.73 18.19
C ALA A 61 8.25 -2.29 18.69
N ILE A 62 7.48 -1.43 18.03
CA ILE A 62 7.25 -0.05 18.45
C ILE A 62 6.61 0.01 19.84
N GLY A 63 5.59 -0.82 20.10
CA GLY A 63 4.90 -0.87 21.39
C GLY A 63 5.78 -1.26 22.59
N ARG A 64 6.93 -1.87 22.33
CA ARG A 64 7.94 -2.24 23.36
C ARG A 64 9.06 -1.23 23.51
N LEU A 65 9.10 -0.20 22.64
CA LEU A 65 10.08 0.88 22.76
C LEU A 65 9.59 1.94 23.74
N SER A 66 10.54 2.59 24.43
CA SER A 66 10.26 3.76 25.26
C SER A 66 10.14 5.05 24.44
N ASP A 67 10.58 5.02 23.20
CA ASP A 67 10.65 6.19 22.32
C ASP A 67 9.34 6.35 21.53
N ALA A 68 8.93 7.59 21.28
CA ALA A 68 7.70 7.93 20.56
C ALA A 68 7.93 7.82 19.03
N VAL A 69 7.93 6.60 18.51
CA VAL A 69 8.05 6.34 17.06
C VAL A 69 6.68 6.46 16.40
N LYS A 70 6.58 7.26 15.34
CA LYS A 70 5.38 7.35 14.52
C LYS A 70 5.37 6.25 13.45
N PHE A 71 4.22 5.64 13.25
CA PHE A 71 4.05 4.52 12.33
C PHE A 71 3.01 4.81 11.26
N TYR A 72 3.41 4.68 10.00
CA TYR A 72 2.52 4.70 8.85
C TYR A 72 2.36 3.30 8.26
N ASN A 73 1.12 2.86 8.08
CA ASN A 73 0.79 1.61 7.40
C ASN A 73 0.12 1.89 6.04
N ALA A 74 0.68 1.36 4.97
CA ALA A 74 0.05 1.39 3.65
C ALA A 74 -1.08 0.38 3.58
N ALA A 75 -2.31 0.81 3.83
CA ALA A 75 -3.53 0.06 3.51
C ALA A 75 -3.84 0.18 2.00
N SER A 76 -4.99 -0.29 1.57
CA SER A 76 -5.35 -0.34 0.15
C SER A 76 -6.83 -0.12 -0.06
N SER A 77 -7.21 0.49 -1.19
CA SER A 77 -8.60 0.57 -1.65
C SER A 77 -9.26 -0.81 -1.83
N GLU A 78 -8.46 -1.87 -2.04
CA GLU A 78 -8.95 -3.25 -2.09
C GLU A 78 -9.61 -3.73 -0.76
N CYS A 79 -9.42 -2.97 0.33
CA CYS A 79 -10.15 -3.19 1.58
C CYS A 79 -11.65 -2.92 1.44
N PHE A 80 -12.04 -1.99 0.58
CA PHE A 80 -13.45 -1.63 0.39
C PHE A 80 -14.24 -2.68 -0.40
N GLY A 81 -13.57 -3.41 -1.31
CA GLY A 81 -14.25 -4.26 -2.29
C GLY A 81 -15.00 -3.42 -3.32
N ASP A 82 -16.17 -3.91 -3.73
CA ASP A 82 -17.04 -3.18 -4.65
C ASP A 82 -17.91 -2.17 -3.88
N THR A 83 -17.73 -0.90 -4.16
CA THR A 83 -18.51 0.21 -3.57
C THR A 83 -19.69 0.63 -4.46
N GLY A 84 -19.91 -0.06 -5.58
CA GLY A 84 -20.88 0.34 -6.59
C GLY A 84 -20.56 1.73 -7.15
N ASN A 85 -21.56 2.59 -7.21
CA ASN A 85 -21.40 3.98 -7.69
C ASN A 85 -21.04 4.99 -6.58
N SER A 86 -20.71 4.51 -5.37
CA SER A 86 -20.40 5.38 -4.23
C SER A 86 -18.91 5.62 -4.12
N LEU A 87 -18.52 6.88 -3.89
CA LEU A 87 -17.13 7.19 -3.54
C LEU A 87 -16.82 6.62 -2.15
N ALA A 88 -15.69 5.95 -2.03
CA ALA A 88 -15.20 5.47 -0.74
C ALA A 88 -14.70 6.63 0.14
N SER A 89 -14.91 6.50 1.43
CA SER A 89 -14.43 7.41 2.47
C SER A 89 -13.92 6.61 3.66
N GLU A 90 -13.38 7.28 4.66
CA GLU A 90 -12.89 6.66 5.90
C GLU A 90 -13.99 5.96 6.72
N THR A 91 -15.26 6.26 6.41
CA THR A 91 -16.44 5.63 7.05
C THR A 91 -17.07 4.53 6.22
N THR A 92 -16.61 4.32 4.98
CA THR A 92 -17.10 3.23 4.12
C THR A 92 -16.73 1.87 4.71
N PRO A 93 -17.69 0.95 4.88
CA PRO A 93 -17.40 -0.39 5.39
C PRO A 93 -16.45 -1.17 4.49
N PHE A 94 -15.53 -1.91 5.08
CA PHE A 94 -14.64 -2.81 4.36
C PHE A 94 -15.34 -4.12 4.00
N GLN A 95 -15.27 -4.51 2.74
CA GLN A 95 -15.83 -5.74 2.18
C GLN A 95 -14.82 -6.37 1.19
N PRO A 96 -13.59 -6.70 1.64
CA PRO A 96 -12.54 -7.19 0.76
C PRO A 96 -12.93 -8.50 0.07
N VAL A 97 -12.64 -8.61 -1.23
CA VAL A 97 -12.99 -9.77 -2.07
C VAL A 97 -11.77 -10.57 -2.54
N SER A 98 -10.59 -10.26 -2.05
CA SER A 98 -9.34 -10.95 -2.41
C SER A 98 -8.49 -11.25 -1.18
N PRO A 99 -7.62 -12.30 -1.22
CA PRO A 99 -6.66 -12.54 -0.12
C PRO A 99 -5.79 -11.33 0.19
N TYR A 100 -5.38 -10.57 -0.83
CA TYR A 100 -4.65 -9.30 -0.66
C TYR A 100 -5.49 -8.26 0.10
N GLY A 101 -6.73 -8.01 -0.32
CA GLY A 101 -7.64 -7.07 0.34
C GLY A 101 -7.91 -7.45 1.79
N ILE A 102 -8.11 -8.76 2.07
CA ILE A 102 -8.29 -9.28 3.44
C ILE A 102 -7.04 -9.03 4.28
N ALA A 103 -5.85 -9.32 3.76
CA ALA A 103 -4.59 -9.07 4.46
C ALA A 103 -4.38 -7.58 4.78
N LYS A 104 -4.65 -6.70 3.83
CA LYS A 104 -4.58 -5.24 4.02
C LYS A 104 -5.62 -4.73 5.03
N THR A 105 -6.83 -5.30 5.01
CA THR A 105 -7.87 -5.01 6.02
C THR A 105 -7.44 -5.43 7.42
N ALA A 106 -6.82 -6.60 7.57
CA ALA A 106 -6.27 -7.04 8.85
C ALA A 106 -5.21 -6.05 9.36
N CYS A 107 -4.29 -5.61 8.51
CA CYS A 107 -3.27 -4.63 8.87
C CYS A 107 -3.85 -3.28 9.28
N TYR A 108 -4.88 -2.80 8.59
CA TYR A 108 -5.61 -1.59 8.99
C TYR A 108 -6.18 -1.72 10.40
N HIS A 109 -6.87 -2.82 10.70
CA HIS A 109 -7.44 -3.05 12.03
C HIS A 109 -6.36 -3.23 13.11
N LEU A 110 -5.25 -3.90 12.81
CA LEU A 110 -4.10 -4.00 13.72
C LEU A 110 -3.53 -2.62 14.04
N THR A 111 -3.26 -1.79 13.05
CA THR A 111 -2.77 -0.42 13.22
C THR A 111 -3.70 0.40 14.13
N ARG A 112 -5.01 0.32 13.87
CA ARG A 112 -6.03 1.00 14.67
C ARG A 112 -6.14 0.46 16.11
N LEU A 113 -5.99 -0.87 16.29
CA LEU A 113 -5.99 -1.52 17.59
C LEU A 113 -4.83 -1.02 18.46
N TYR A 114 -3.62 -1.01 17.90
CA TYR A 114 -2.42 -0.58 18.61
C TYR A 114 -2.46 0.92 18.94
N ARG A 115 -2.97 1.75 18.04
CA ARG A 115 -3.26 3.17 18.33
C ARG A 115 -4.16 3.35 19.56
N ARG A 116 -5.28 2.61 19.61
CA ARG A 116 -6.28 2.76 20.67
C ARG A 116 -5.86 2.18 22.02
N ASN A 117 -5.25 0.99 21.99
CA ASN A 117 -5.01 0.23 23.21
C ASN A 117 -3.62 0.46 23.80
N TYR A 118 -2.64 0.83 22.97
CA TYR A 118 -1.25 0.98 23.39
C TYR A 118 -0.73 2.42 23.22
N GLY A 119 -1.56 3.34 22.74
CA GLY A 119 -1.20 4.76 22.61
C GLY A 119 -0.13 5.05 21.56
N ILE A 120 0.14 4.11 20.62
CA ILE A 120 1.11 4.30 19.56
C ILE A 120 0.58 5.35 18.58
N PHE A 121 1.42 6.29 18.16
CA PHE A 121 1.09 7.18 17.06
C PHE A 121 1.15 6.40 15.75
N SER A 122 0.05 5.74 15.38
CA SER A 122 -0.03 4.92 14.17
C SER A 122 -1.20 5.34 13.28
N CYS A 123 -0.94 5.45 11.98
CA CYS A 123 -1.87 5.90 10.96
C CYS A 123 -1.93 4.91 9.82
N SER A 124 -3.08 4.80 9.15
CA SER A 124 -3.18 4.08 7.88
C SER A 124 -3.56 5.04 6.74
N GLY A 125 -2.83 4.98 5.63
CA GLY A 125 -3.27 5.55 4.37
C GLY A 125 -3.95 4.48 3.54
N ILE A 126 -5.23 4.67 3.22
CA ILE A 126 -6.00 3.78 2.36
C ILE A 126 -5.77 4.22 0.92
N LEU A 127 -4.77 3.60 0.29
CA LEU A 127 -4.24 4.04 -1.00
C LEU A 127 -5.07 3.49 -2.15
N PHE A 128 -5.49 4.37 -3.04
CA PHE A 128 -5.94 4.01 -4.38
C PHE A 128 -4.76 3.81 -5.32
N ASN A 129 -5.01 3.42 -6.57
CA ASN A 129 -3.93 3.14 -7.51
C ASN A 129 -3.07 4.39 -7.73
N HIS A 130 -1.77 4.21 -7.70
CA HIS A 130 -0.83 5.30 -7.91
C HIS A 130 0.34 4.83 -8.76
N GLU A 131 0.68 5.63 -9.75
CA GLU A 131 1.53 5.27 -10.85
C GLU A 131 2.74 6.19 -10.96
N SER A 132 3.84 5.64 -11.48
CA SER A 132 5.05 6.39 -11.80
C SER A 132 5.87 5.66 -12.86
N PRO A 133 6.92 6.29 -13.42
CA PRO A 133 7.87 5.59 -14.30
C PRO A 133 8.57 4.38 -13.66
N LEU A 134 8.55 4.29 -12.33
CA LEU A 134 9.13 3.17 -11.56
C LEU A 134 8.16 1.98 -11.38
N ARG A 135 6.93 2.09 -11.88
CA ARG A 135 5.94 1.01 -11.75
C ARG A 135 6.46 -0.27 -12.42
N PRO A 136 6.38 -1.44 -11.77
CA PRO A 136 6.84 -2.69 -12.37
C PRO A 136 6.12 -3.04 -13.68
N LYS A 137 6.84 -3.68 -14.60
CA LYS A 137 6.41 -3.93 -15.99
C LYS A 137 5.14 -4.77 -16.15
N HIS A 138 4.78 -5.55 -15.13
CA HIS A 138 3.58 -6.40 -15.17
C HIS A 138 2.27 -5.64 -14.90
N PHE A 139 2.34 -4.41 -14.41
CA PHE A 139 1.14 -3.58 -14.19
C PHE A 139 0.62 -2.95 -15.47
N ALA A 140 -0.71 -2.76 -15.55
CA ALA A 140 -1.41 -2.33 -16.75
C ALA A 140 -0.88 -1.02 -17.34
N THR A 141 -0.71 0.00 -16.53
CA THR A 141 -0.21 1.32 -16.95
C THR A 141 1.18 1.25 -17.59
N HIS A 142 2.09 0.47 -16.98
CA HIS A 142 3.43 0.27 -17.57
C HIS A 142 3.34 -0.51 -18.88
N LYS A 143 2.49 -1.55 -18.96
CA LYS A 143 2.27 -2.32 -20.21
C LYS A 143 1.76 -1.40 -21.32
N ILE A 144 0.80 -0.52 -21.05
CA ILE A 144 0.25 0.43 -22.03
C ILE A 144 1.35 1.33 -22.57
N VAL A 145 2.10 2.00 -21.69
CA VAL A 145 3.17 2.93 -22.11
C VAL A 145 4.28 2.21 -22.87
N ALA A 146 4.68 1.02 -22.44
CA ALA A 146 5.71 0.22 -23.12
C ALA A 146 5.24 -0.23 -24.51
N ALA A 147 4.01 -0.72 -24.61
CA ALA A 147 3.43 -1.15 -25.88
C ALA A 147 3.21 0.02 -26.85
N ALA A 148 2.73 1.17 -26.38
CA ALA A 148 2.60 2.36 -27.22
C ALA A 148 3.94 2.77 -27.86
N LYS A 149 5.03 2.73 -27.06
CA LYS A 149 6.39 2.98 -27.60
C LYS A 149 6.84 1.92 -28.61
N ALA A 150 6.58 0.63 -28.33
CA ALA A 150 6.96 -0.45 -29.23
C ALA A 150 6.16 -0.41 -30.55
N ILE A 151 4.87 -0.11 -30.48
CA ILE A 151 3.99 0.05 -31.63
C ILE A 151 4.45 1.24 -32.49
N SER A 152 4.76 2.38 -31.89
CA SER A 152 5.24 3.56 -32.61
C SER A 152 6.56 3.33 -33.33
N ARG A 153 7.36 2.35 -32.91
CA ARG A 153 8.62 1.95 -33.58
C ARG A 153 8.45 0.80 -34.56
N GLY A 154 7.23 0.26 -34.70
CA GLY A 154 6.97 -0.92 -35.53
C GLY A 154 7.48 -2.24 -34.94
N GLU A 155 7.90 -2.25 -33.68
CA GLU A 155 8.42 -3.42 -32.94
C GLU A 155 7.30 -4.35 -32.45
N GLN A 156 6.09 -3.81 -32.31
CA GLN A 156 4.88 -4.51 -31.85
C GLN A 156 3.68 -4.03 -32.65
N LYS A 157 2.67 -4.88 -32.85
CA LYS A 157 1.45 -4.52 -33.60
C LYS A 157 0.22 -4.38 -32.71
N ILE A 158 0.15 -5.12 -31.61
CA ILE A 158 -1.04 -5.26 -30.76
C ILE A 158 -0.62 -5.20 -29.31
N LEU A 159 -1.39 -4.50 -28.49
CA LEU A 159 -1.33 -4.56 -27.04
C LEU A 159 -2.46 -5.46 -26.53
N GLU A 160 -2.10 -6.50 -25.79
CA GLU A 160 -3.06 -7.37 -25.10
C GLU A 160 -3.23 -6.92 -23.66
N LEU A 161 -4.46 -6.58 -23.30
CA LEU A 161 -4.89 -6.24 -21.93
C LEU A 161 -5.99 -7.18 -21.49
N GLY A 162 -6.23 -7.24 -20.18
CA GLY A 162 -7.38 -7.93 -19.63
C GLY A 162 -8.69 -7.17 -19.87
N ASP A 163 -9.60 -7.21 -18.89
CA ASP A 163 -10.86 -6.50 -18.94
C ASP A 163 -10.62 -4.98 -19.02
N LEU A 164 -11.08 -4.37 -20.11
CA LEU A 164 -10.91 -2.94 -20.36
C LEU A 164 -11.94 -2.07 -19.64
N ASP A 165 -13.01 -2.66 -19.15
CA ASP A 165 -14.10 -1.94 -18.49
C ASP A 165 -13.90 -1.85 -16.96
N VAL A 166 -12.81 -2.41 -16.46
CA VAL A 166 -12.40 -2.23 -15.07
C VAL A 166 -12.06 -0.77 -14.80
N GLU A 167 -12.75 -0.19 -13.85
CA GLU A 167 -12.52 1.18 -13.41
C GLU A 167 -11.60 1.24 -12.18
N ARG A 168 -10.72 2.23 -12.15
CA ARG A 168 -9.84 2.53 -11.01
C ARG A 168 -9.62 4.04 -10.89
N ASP A 169 -9.37 4.49 -9.68
CA ASP A 169 -8.80 5.80 -9.44
C ASP A 169 -7.27 5.71 -9.64
N TRP A 170 -6.74 6.49 -10.57
CA TRP A 170 -5.33 6.47 -10.99
C TRP A 170 -4.65 7.77 -10.58
N GLY A 171 -3.87 7.71 -9.50
CA GLY A 171 -3.12 8.86 -8.99
C GLY A 171 -1.65 8.86 -9.43
N TRP A 172 -0.95 9.93 -9.08
CA TRP A 172 0.47 10.09 -9.27
C TRP A 172 1.22 9.73 -7.97
N ALA A 173 2.19 8.81 -8.03
CA ALA A 173 2.86 8.29 -6.84
C ALA A 173 3.54 9.37 -5.97
N PRO A 174 4.19 10.41 -6.50
CA PRO A 174 4.72 11.50 -5.67
C PRO A 174 3.68 12.21 -4.81
N ASP A 175 2.44 12.41 -5.31
CA ASP A 175 1.36 13.02 -4.53
C ASP A 175 0.95 12.11 -3.36
N HIS A 176 0.92 10.79 -3.60
CA HIS A 176 0.66 9.80 -2.56
C HIS A 176 1.77 9.79 -1.50
N VAL A 177 3.03 9.91 -1.92
CA VAL A 177 4.17 9.98 -0.98
C VAL A 177 4.12 11.26 -0.13
N ASP A 178 3.76 12.41 -0.72
CA ASP A 178 3.56 13.65 0.04
C ASP A 178 2.42 13.49 1.06
N ALA A 179 1.32 12.86 0.66
CA ALA A 179 0.22 12.56 1.58
C ALA A 179 0.66 11.65 2.73
N MET A 180 1.44 10.58 2.46
CA MET A 180 1.98 9.69 3.50
C MET A 180 2.80 10.48 4.53
N TYR A 181 3.68 11.37 4.05
CA TYR A 181 4.48 12.23 4.93
C TYR A 181 3.59 13.14 5.77
N ARG A 182 2.64 13.86 5.16
CA ARG A 182 1.72 14.79 5.86
C ARG A 182 0.87 14.08 6.91
N ILE A 183 0.45 12.84 6.67
CA ILE A 183 -0.31 12.03 7.63
C ILE A 183 0.47 11.86 8.94
N LEU A 184 1.77 11.56 8.88
CA LEU A 184 2.59 11.43 10.08
C LEU A 184 2.95 12.80 10.73
N GLN A 185 2.83 13.90 9.99
CA GLN A 185 3.02 15.26 10.54
C GLN A 185 1.75 15.80 11.22
N HIS A 186 0.63 15.09 11.16
CA HIS A 186 -0.61 15.51 11.80
C HIS A 186 -0.48 15.50 13.33
N THR A 187 -1.31 16.30 14.00
CA THR A 187 -1.25 16.42 15.47
C THR A 187 -1.83 15.21 16.21
N LYS A 188 -2.72 14.46 15.56
CA LYS A 188 -3.38 13.26 16.10
C LYS A 188 -3.31 12.15 15.05
N PRO A 189 -3.05 10.90 15.47
CA PRO A 189 -3.05 9.78 14.55
C PRO A 189 -4.48 9.44 14.12
N ASP A 190 -4.67 9.26 12.82
CA ASP A 190 -5.93 8.80 12.22
C ASP A 190 -5.67 8.04 10.91
N ASP A 191 -6.75 7.61 10.26
CA ASP A 191 -6.70 6.89 8.99
C ASP A 191 -7.26 7.79 7.90
N PHE A 192 -6.68 7.73 6.70
CA PHE A 192 -7.00 8.65 5.60
C PHE A 192 -7.12 7.92 4.27
N VAL A 193 -8.14 8.25 3.49
CA VAL A 193 -8.25 7.83 2.09
C VAL A 193 -7.34 8.72 1.24
N ILE A 194 -6.53 8.08 0.39
CA ILE A 194 -5.63 8.78 -0.55
C ILE A 194 -6.02 8.39 -1.97
N ALA A 195 -6.68 9.30 -2.66
CA ALA A 195 -7.25 9.11 -3.99
C ALA A 195 -7.30 10.43 -4.75
N THR A 196 -7.51 10.38 -6.07
CA THR A 196 -7.78 11.57 -6.88
C THR A 196 -9.25 11.98 -6.83
N GLY A 197 -10.14 11.06 -6.43
CA GLY A 197 -11.59 11.22 -6.47
C GLY A 197 -12.20 11.04 -7.85
N GLN A 198 -11.44 10.51 -8.81
CA GLN A 198 -11.91 10.26 -10.19
C GLN A 198 -11.54 8.85 -10.63
N SER A 199 -12.56 8.02 -10.90
CA SER A 199 -12.36 6.73 -11.55
C SER A 199 -12.28 6.88 -13.07
N ARG A 200 -11.43 6.04 -13.68
CA ARG A 200 -11.30 5.90 -15.13
C ARG A 200 -11.26 4.41 -15.47
N SER A 201 -11.88 4.05 -16.59
CA SER A 201 -11.75 2.70 -17.11
C SER A 201 -10.36 2.46 -17.69
N LEU A 202 -9.94 1.20 -17.72
CA LEU A 202 -8.69 0.84 -18.38
C LEU A 202 -8.72 1.18 -19.90
N ARG A 203 -9.91 1.19 -20.49
CA ARG A 203 -10.15 1.61 -21.89
C ARG A 203 -9.83 3.09 -22.11
N GLU A 204 -10.19 3.96 -21.16
CA GLU A 204 -9.89 5.41 -21.26
C GLU A 204 -8.39 5.70 -21.06
N VAL A 205 -7.68 4.82 -20.36
CA VAL A 205 -6.25 4.98 -20.08
C VAL A 205 -5.38 4.43 -21.21
N ALA A 206 -5.89 3.46 -22.01
CA ALA A 206 -5.17 2.80 -23.08
C ALA A 206 -5.25 3.55 -24.41
#